data_8edad919f833f69e493afd02a40c65d1
#
_entry.id   8edad919f833f69e493afd02a40c65d1
#
_cell.length_a   1.000
_cell.length_b   1.000
_cell.length_c   1.000
_cell.angle_alpha   90.00
_cell.angle_beta   90.00
_cell.angle_gamma   90.00
#
_symmetry.space_group_name_H-M   'P 1'
#
loop_
_entity.id
_entity.type
_entity.pdbx_description
1 polymer ?
#
loop_
_entity_poly.entity_id
_entity_poly.type
_entity_poly.pdbx_seq_one_letter_code
_entity_poly.pdbx_strand_id
1 'polypeptide(L)'
;MTDSSIVRVIILAAGQGKRLLPLTADVPKALLDIGGKTLIERQVEAFASNGLKDFVVITGYAADKMEAALVVIAKKLNVQITTVFNPFYAVADNLASCWLARSYMDRDFIQVNGDNVFQGDLVARLLEPSTMPIAVAINRKAAFDADDMKVMLDGPRLTEVGKTLPVDTVDAEAIGFYIFRGEG
;
A
#
# COMPACT_ATOMS: atom_id res chain seq x y z
N MET A 1 -17.46 -5.84 -22.55
CA MET A 1 -16.87 -4.65 -21.92
C MET A 1 -16.81 -4.97 -20.43
N THR A 2 -15.66 -5.41 -19.96
CA THR A 2 -15.44 -5.62 -18.53
C THR A 2 -15.31 -4.23 -17.92
N ASP A 3 -16.31 -3.83 -17.16
CA ASP A 3 -16.25 -2.65 -16.29
C ASP A 3 -15.24 -2.96 -15.18
N SER A 4 -13.95 -2.73 -15.46
CA SER A 4 -12.85 -3.03 -14.53
C SER A 4 -12.76 -1.89 -13.52
N SER A 5 -13.83 -1.70 -12.73
CA SER A 5 -13.77 -0.78 -11.60
C SER A 5 -12.99 -1.44 -10.46
N ILE A 6 -11.88 -0.82 -10.05
CA ILE A 6 -11.17 -1.22 -8.83
C ILE A 6 -12.14 -1.06 -7.67
N VAL A 7 -12.34 -2.13 -6.92
CA VAL A 7 -13.34 -2.16 -5.83
C VAL A 7 -12.72 -2.39 -4.46
N ARG A 8 -11.44 -2.80 -4.39
CA ARG A 8 -10.76 -3.16 -3.14
C ARG A 8 -9.42 -2.48 -2.99
N VAL A 9 -9.06 -2.14 -1.74
CA VAL A 9 -7.73 -1.66 -1.36
C VAL A 9 -7.12 -2.66 -0.36
N ILE A 10 -5.90 -3.13 -0.65
CA ILE A 10 -5.11 -3.99 0.24
C ILE A 10 -3.97 -3.16 0.81
N ILE A 11 -3.94 -2.96 2.13
CA ILE A 11 -2.96 -2.11 2.81
C ILE A 11 -1.98 -2.99 3.59
N LEU A 12 -0.69 -2.93 3.25
CA LEU A 12 0.36 -3.67 3.93
C LEU A 12 0.87 -2.87 5.13
N ALA A 13 0.35 -3.14 6.32
CA ALA A 13 0.62 -2.39 7.55
C ALA A 13 1.15 -3.25 8.71
N ALA A 14 1.77 -4.40 8.40
CA ALA A 14 2.24 -5.35 9.40
C ALA A 14 3.52 -4.91 10.14
N GLY A 15 4.31 -4.00 9.57
CA GLY A 15 5.63 -3.63 10.06
C GLY A 15 5.62 -2.69 11.26
N GLN A 16 6.62 -2.85 12.15
CA GLN A 16 6.85 -1.95 13.28
C GLN A 16 7.35 -0.56 12.85
N GLY A 17 8.21 -0.49 11.81
CA GLY A 17 8.91 0.74 11.46
C GLY A 17 10.09 1.04 12.41
N LYS A 18 10.97 0.07 12.63
CA LYS A 18 12.11 0.13 13.57
C LYS A 18 13.01 1.37 13.40
N ARG A 19 13.12 1.92 12.18
CA ARG A 19 13.88 3.14 11.89
C ARG A 19 13.31 4.40 12.56
N LEU A 20 12.05 4.35 13.01
CA LEU A 20 11.37 5.45 13.68
C LEU A 20 11.31 5.31 15.20
N LEU A 21 12.09 4.38 15.79
CA LEU A 21 12.18 4.29 17.25
C LEU A 21 12.74 5.61 17.83
N PRO A 22 12.27 6.04 19.00
CA PRO A 22 11.31 5.36 19.89
C PRO A 22 9.81 5.57 19.55
N LEU A 23 9.45 6.33 18.51
CA LEU A 23 8.06 6.65 18.16
C LEU A 23 7.20 5.41 17.90
N THR A 24 7.81 4.34 17.42
CA THR A 24 7.16 3.07 17.10
C THR A 24 7.44 1.98 18.14
N ALA A 25 7.85 2.35 19.37
CA ALA A 25 8.12 1.36 20.42
C ALA A 25 6.86 0.59 20.82
N ASP A 26 5.74 1.28 20.91
CA ASP A 26 4.48 0.72 21.41
C ASP A 26 3.32 0.74 20.40
N VAL A 27 3.55 1.32 19.22
CA VAL A 27 2.52 1.43 18.17
C VAL A 27 3.10 1.10 16.81
N PRO A 28 2.34 0.46 15.90
CA PRO A 28 2.81 0.23 14.54
C PRO A 28 2.98 1.57 13.80
N LYS A 29 3.92 1.61 12.84
CA LYS A 29 4.21 2.81 12.04
C LYS A 29 2.95 3.47 11.46
N ALA A 30 2.02 2.67 10.96
CA ALA A 30 0.79 3.16 10.34
C ALA A 30 -0.18 3.83 11.33
N LEU A 31 0.01 3.69 12.64
CA LEU A 31 -0.73 4.41 13.68
C LEU A 31 -0.05 5.70 14.17
N LEU A 32 1.10 6.06 13.61
CA LEU A 32 1.70 7.35 13.95
C LEU A 32 0.78 8.49 13.52
N ASP A 33 0.57 9.43 14.45
CA ASP A 33 -0.23 10.62 14.20
C ASP A 33 0.57 11.65 13.39
N ILE A 34 -0.04 12.18 12.34
CA ILE A 34 0.48 13.29 11.55
C ILE A 34 -0.62 14.35 11.44
N GLY A 35 -0.53 15.38 12.26
CA GLY A 35 -1.47 16.51 12.24
C GLY A 35 -2.90 16.08 12.59
N GLY A 36 -3.07 15.30 13.66
CA GLY A 36 -4.35 14.92 14.23
C GLY A 36 -5.06 13.73 13.59
N LYS A 37 -4.39 13.01 12.66
CA LYS A 37 -4.87 11.76 12.07
C LYS A 37 -3.72 10.78 11.90
N THR A 38 -3.97 9.49 12.14
CA THR A 38 -2.98 8.45 11.88
C THR A 38 -2.73 8.26 10.39
N LEU A 39 -1.55 7.70 10.03
CA LEU A 39 -1.22 7.40 8.63
C LEU A 39 -2.29 6.52 7.99
N ILE A 40 -2.71 5.45 8.66
CA ILE A 40 -3.72 4.53 8.14
C ILE A 40 -5.08 5.22 7.97
N GLU A 41 -5.48 6.11 8.88
CA GLU A 41 -6.72 6.87 8.74
C GLU A 41 -6.70 7.78 7.53
N ARG A 42 -5.57 8.49 7.28
CA ARG A 42 -5.39 9.32 6.09
C ARG A 42 -5.50 8.51 4.80
N GLN A 43 -4.88 7.33 4.76
CA GLN A 43 -4.95 6.45 3.60
C GLN A 43 -6.39 5.99 3.34
N VAL A 44 -7.07 5.45 4.36
CA VAL A 44 -8.45 5.00 4.21
C VAL A 44 -9.37 6.15 3.80
N GLU A 45 -9.21 7.34 4.39
CA GLU A 45 -9.98 8.54 4.04
C GLU A 45 -9.77 8.96 2.58
N ALA A 46 -8.51 8.96 2.11
CA ALA A 46 -8.19 9.33 0.73
C ALA A 46 -8.82 8.36 -0.29
N PHE A 47 -8.80 7.07 -0.03
CA PHE A 47 -9.47 6.08 -0.87
C PHE A 47 -10.99 6.17 -0.77
N ALA A 48 -11.52 6.32 0.46
CA ALA A 48 -12.97 6.40 0.70
C ALA A 48 -13.62 7.62 0.04
N SER A 49 -12.93 8.77 0.03
CA SER A 49 -13.38 9.99 -0.65
C SER A 49 -13.42 9.85 -2.17
N ASN A 50 -12.70 8.87 -2.74
CA ASN A 50 -12.74 8.49 -4.15
C ASN A 50 -13.67 7.29 -4.43
N GLY A 51 -14.56 6.95 -3.49
CA GLY A 51 -15.62 5.95 -3.69
C GLY A 51 -15.27 4.53 -3.28
N LEU A 52 -14.03 4.24 -2.88
CA LEU A 52 -13.63 2.90 -2.45
C LEU A 52 -14.10 2.62 -1.03
N LYS A 53 -14.73 1.45 -0.82
CA LYS A 53 -15.39 1.11 0.46
C LYS A 53 -14.96 -0.25 1.03
N ASP A 54 -14.20 -1.04 0.28
CA ASP A 54 -13.75 -2.38 0.68
C ASP A 54 -12.23 -2.37 0.90
N PHE A 55 -11.81 -2.59 2.15
CA PHE A 55 -10.42 -2.56 2.57
C PHE A 55 -10.01 -3.88 3.22
N VAL A 56 -8.81 -4.33 2.89
CA VAL A 56 -8.13 -5.42 3.58
C VAL A 56 -6.82 -4.88 4.15
N VAL A 57 -6.66 -4.92 5.46
CA VAL A 57 -5.46 -4.40 6.13
C VAL A 57 -4.68 -5.55 6.73
N ILE A 58 -3.42 -5.69 6.30
CA ILE A 58 -2.54 -6.72 6.84
C ILE A 58 -1.87 -6.14 8.09
N THR A 59 -2.21 -6.72 9.24
CA THR A 59 -1.70 -6.35 10.56
C THR A 59 -0.54 -7.26 10.98
N GLY A 60 0.22 -6.85 11.99
CA GLY A 60 1.37 -7.63 12.48
C GLY A 60 1.85 -7.11 13.83
N TYR A 61 2.86 -6.24 13.85
CA TYR A 61 3.33 -5.61 15.09
C TYR A 61 2.20 -4.84 15.78
N ALA A 62 1.99 -5.10 17.08
CA ALA A 62 0.91 -4.52 17.90
C ALA A 62 -0.45 -4.55 17.19
N ALA A 63 -0.81 -5.73 16.65
CA ALA A 63 -2.02 -5.93 15.85
C ALA A 63 -3.29 -5.56 16.61
N ASP A 64 -3.36 -5.82 17.92
CA ASP A 64 -4.44 -5.43 18.81
C ASP A 64 -4.75 -3.92 18.77
N LYS A 65 -3.71 -3.10 18.81
CA LYS A 65 -3.84 -1.63 18.70
C LYS A 65 -4.29 -1.20 17.32
N MET A 66 -3.73 -1.83 16.28
CA MET A 66 -4.13 -1.55 14.89
C MET A 66 -5.60 -1.90 14.66
N GLU A 67 -6.03 -3.08 15.05
CA GLU A 67 -7.39 -3.56 14.86
C GLU A 67 -8.41 -2.70 15.62
N ALA A 68 -8.09 -2.30 16.86
CA ALA A 68 -8.93 -1.38 17.61
C ALA A 68 -9.09 -0.02 16.88
N ALA A 69 -8.01 0.53 16.34
CA ALA A 69 -8.06 1.77 15.56
C ALA A 69 -8.87 1.61 14.27
N LEU A 70 -8.69 0.49 13.56
CA LEU A 70 -9.41 0.22 12.30
C LEU A 70 -10.92 0.10 12.50
N VAL A 71 -11.40 -0.44 13.63
CA VAL A 71 -12.82 -0.47 13.97
C VAL A 71 -13.39 0.95 14.08
N VAL A 72 -12.66 1.87 14.71
CA VAL A 72 -13.08 3.28 14.85
C VAL A 72 -13.10 3.97 13.47
N ILE A 73 -12.04 3.77 12.67
CA ILE A 73 -11.90 4.33 11.32
C ILE A 73 -13.03 3.82 10.40
N ALA A 74 -13.30 2.51 10.42
CA ALA A 74 -14.36 1.90 9.61
C ALA A 74 -15.72 2.53 9.88
N LYS A 75 -16.06 2.71 11.15
CA LYS A 75 -17.31 3.35 11.57
C LYS A 75 -17.34 4.83 11.17
N LYS A 76 -16.26 5.57 11.40
CA LYS A 76 -16.16 7.01 11.11
C LYS A 76 -16.34 7.31 9.63
N LEU A 77 -15.72 6.50 8.75
CA LEU A 77 -15.69 6.72 7.31
C LEU A 77 -16.76 5.93 6.54
N ASN A 78 -17.58 5.15 7.25
CA ASN A 78 -18.59 4.28 6.68
C ASN A 78 -18.02 3.37 5.58
N VAL A 79 -16.98 2.61 5.93
CA VAL A 79 -16.28 1.66 5.05
C VAL A 79 -16.19 0.29 5.70
N GLN A 80 -15.98 -0.75 4.89
CA GLN A 80 -15.70 -2.11 5.36
C GLN A 80 -14.20 -2.31 5.44
N ILE A 81 -13.71 -2.75 6.60
CA ILE A 81 -12.30 -3.09 6.81
C ILE A 81 -12.21 -4.52 7.34
N THR A 82 -11.53 -5.37 6.60
CA THR A 82 -11.16 -6.73 7.02
C THR A 82 -9.70 -6.74 7.42
N THR A 83 -9.35 -7.36 8.54
CA THR A 83 -7.95 -7.51 8.99
C THR A 83 -7.43 -8.90 8.70
N VAL A 84 -6.16 -9.00 8.32
CA VAL A 84 -5.43 -10.26 8.14
C VAL A 84 -4.14 -10.18 8.93
N PHE A 85 -4.00 -11.01 9.96
CA PHE A 85 -2.82 -11.03 10.79
C PHE A 85 -1.66 -11.75 10.11
N ASN A 86 -0.50 -11.09 10.03
CA ASN A 86 0.75 -11.68 9.58
C ASN A 86 1.63 -12.04 10.78
N PRO A 87 1.73 -13.32 11.19
CA PRO A 87 2.58 -13.73 12.31
C PRO A 87 4.08 -13.64 12.00
N PHE A 88 4.45 -13.48 10.73
CA PHE A 88 5.84 -13.42 10.28
C PHE A 88 6.35 -11.98 10.11
N TYR A 89 5.63 -10.97 10.58
CA TYR A 89 5.93 -9.54 10.38
C TYR A 89 7.35 -9.13 10.80
N ALA A 90 7.95 -9.83 11.73
CA ALA A 90 9.28 -9.49 12.23
C ALA A 90 10.44 -10.05 11.37
N VAL A 91 10.20 -11.06 10.56
CA VAL A 91 11.19 -11.87 9.84
C VAL A 91 10.94 -11.99 8.34
N ALA A 92 9.77 -11.58 7.86
CA ALA A 92 9.40 -11.66 6.45
C ALA A 92 9.06 -10.29 5.87
N ASP A 93 9.32 -10.15 4.57
CA ASP A 93 9.00 -8.97 3.78
C ASP A 93 7.52 -8.89 3.38
N ASN A 94 7.16 -7.86 2.63
CA ASN A 94 5.82 -7.60 2.10
C ASN A 94 5.23 -8.79 1.32
N LEU A 95 6.07 -9.63 0.70
CA LEU A 95 5.60 -10.81 -0.02
C LEU A 95 4.82 -11.79 0.87
N ALA A 96 5.26 -11.99 2.12
CA ALA A 96 4.51 -12.82 3.07
C ALA A 96 3.13 -12.22 3.41
N SER A 97 3.06 -10.90 3.56
CA SER A 97 1.80 -10.18 3.76
C SER A 97 0.86 -10.36 2.55
N CYS A 98 1.38 -10.23 1.33
CA CYS A 98 0.61 -10.48 0.10
C CYS A 98 0.12 -11.93 0.03
N TRP A 99 0.98 -12.90 0.35
CA TRP A 99 0.60 -14.31 0.37
C TRP A 99 -0.54 -14.61 1.35
N LEU A 100 -0.51 -14.02 2.53
CA LEU A 100 -1.58 -14.18 3.52
C LEU A 100 -2.89 -13.53 3.06
N ALA A 101 -2.81 -12.43 2.32
CA ALA A 101 -3.97 -11.72 1.77
C ALA A 101 -4.48 -12.30 0.43
N ARG A 102 -3.86 -13.34 -0.14
CA ARG A 102 -4.16 -13.84 -1.50
C ARG A 102 -5.62 -14.20 -1.75
N SER A 103 -6.35 -14.68 -0.73
CA SER A 103 -7.78 -15.00 -0.86
C SER A 103 -8.67 -13.76 -1.07
N TYR A 104 -8.12 -12.57 -0.85
CA TYR A 104 -8.78 -11.28 -1.09
C TYR A 104 -8.35 -10.62 -2.41
N MET A 105 -7.49 -11.28 -3.20
CA MET A 105 -7.04 -10.83 -4.53
C MET A 105 -7.91 -11.45 -5.65
N ASP A 106 -9.22 -11.58 -5.40
CA ASP A 106 -10.20 -12.23 -6.25
C ASP A 106 -10.91 -11.27 -7.23
N ARG A 107 -10.51 -10.01 -7.25
CA ARG A 107 -11.08 -8.92 -8.06
C ARG A 107 -10.05 -7.82 -8.26
N ASP A 108 -10.37 -6.82 -9.06
CA ASP A 108 -9.49 -5.67 -9.27
C ASP A 108 -9.22 -4.95 -7.94
N PHE A 109 -7.95 -4.70 -7.64
CA PHE A 109 -7.56 -4.08 -6.38
C PHE A 109 -6.34 -3.16 -6.52
N ILE A 110 -6.19 -2.26 -5.57
CA ILE A 110 -4.96 -1.50 -5.33
C ILE A 110 -4.28 -2.08 -4.10
N GLN A 111 -3.01 -2.44 -4.21
CA GLN A 111 -2.14 -2.68 -3.06
C GLN A 111 -1.36 -1.42 -2.74
N VAL A 112 -1.30 -1.06 -1.46
CA VAL A 112 -0.53 0.09 -0.97
C VAL A 112 0.25 -0.24 0.28
N ASN A 113 1.45 0.35 0.42
CA ASN A 113 2.22 0.26 1.66
C ASN A 113 1.59 1.15 2.74
N GLY A 114 1.43 0.62 3.95
CA GLY A 114 0.75 1.29 5.07
C GLY A 114 1.48 2.51 5.65
N ASP A 115 2.64 2.86 5.12
CA ASP A 115 3.44 4.01 5.51
C ASP A 115 3.45 5.16 4.48
N ASN A 116 2.75 5.01 3.37
CA ASN A 116 2.64 6.04 2.36
C ASN A 116 1.77 7.21 2.83
N VAL A 117 2.21 8.43 2.51
CA VAL A 117 1.44 9.66 2.69
C VAL A 117 1.15 10.25 1.33
N PHE A 118 -0.11 10.46 1.01
CA PHE A 118 -0.55 10.96 -0.29
C PHE A 118 -1.88 11.73 -0.18
N GLN A 119 -2.21 12.47 -1.23
CA GLN A 119 -3.46 13.21 -1.34
C GLN A 119 -4.47 12.45 -2.21
N GLY A 120 -5.74 12.83 -2.09
CA GLY A 120 -6.83 12.15 -2.79
C GLY A 120 -6.80 12.26 -4.32
N ASP A 121 -6.12 13.27 -4.87
CA ASP A 121 -5.92 13.44 -6.31
C ASP A 121 -5.04 12.33 -6.91
N LEU A 122 -4.06 11.82 -6.15
CA LEU A 122 -3.31 10.63 -6.58
C LEU A 122 -4.25 9.44 -6.74
N VAL A 123 -5.17 9.22 -5.78
CA VAL A 123 -6.13 8.12 -5.86
C VAL A 123 -7.01 8.23 -7.11
N ALA A 124 -7.49 9.44 -7.42
CA ALA A 124 -8.29 9.66 -8.63
C ALA A 124 -7.54 9.21 -9.90
N ARG A 125 -6.24 9.53 -10.00
CA ARG A 125 -5.39 9.08 -11.12
C ARG A 125 -5.19 7.57 -11.15
N LEU A 126 -5.01 6.91 -9.99
CA LEU A 126 -4.86 5.45 -9.92
C LEU A 126 -6.13 4.71 -10.37
N LEU A 127 -7.30 5.36 -10.24
CA LEU A 127 -8.60 4.84 -10.64
C LEU A 127 -8.95 5.10 -12.11
N GLU A 128 -8.13 5.84 -12.85
CA GLU A 128 -8.35 6.05 -14.28
C GLU A 128 -8.44 4.71 -15.03
N PRO A 129 -9.37 4.60 -15.98
CA PRO A 129 -9.53 3.39 -16.78
C PRO A 129 -8.23 2.99 -17.47
N SER A 130 -7.87 1.72 -17.40
CA SER A 130 -6.70 1.16 -18.04
C SER A 130 -6.93 -0.28 -18.45
N THR A 131 -6.38 -0.67 -19.59
CA THR A 131 -6.39 -2.06 -20.07
C THR A 131 -5.19 -2.87 -19.57
N MET A 132 -4.26 -2.22 -18.86
CA MET A 132 -3.07 -2.91 -18.34
C MET A 132 -3.46 -3.76 -17.14
N PRO A 133 -3.12 -5.06 -17.12
CA PRO A 133 -3.45 -5.96 -16.02
C PRO A 133 -2.71 -5.57 -14.74
N ILE A 134 -1.47 -5.10 -14.86
CA ILE A 134 -0.68 -4.62 -13.72
C ILE A 134 -0.15 -3.21 -14.03
N ALA A 135 -0.29 -2.29 -13.07
CA ALA A 135 0.32 -0.98 -13.13
C ALA A 135 1.02 -0.66 -11.80
N VAL A 136 2.13 0.05 -11.87
CA VAL A 136 2.95 0.44 -10.72
C VAL A 136 3.10 1.95 -10.74
N ALA A 137 2.79 2.60 -9.62
CA ALA A 137 3.07 4.02 -9.48
C ALA A 137 4.56 4.22 -9.22
N ILE A 138 5.16 5.09 -10.00
CA ILE A 138 6.59 5.39 -9.95
C ILE A 138 6.85 6.88 -9.70
N ASN A 139 8.02 7.17 -9.12
CA ASN A 139 8.54 8.51 -8.95
C ASN A 139 9.89 8.62 -9.65
N ARG A 140 10.06 9.64 -10.50
CA ARG A 140 11.35 9.96 -11.12
C ARG A 140 12.08 10.98 -10.27
N LYS A 141 13.29 10.65 -9.83
CA LYS A 141 14.12 11.53 -9.01
C LYS A 141 15.57 11.51 -9.49
N ALA A 142 16.35 12.50 -9.08
CA ALA A 142 17.72 12.68 -9.56
C ALA A 142 18.73 11.73 -8.90
N ALA A 143 18.42 11.16 -7.73
CA ALA A 143 19.31 10.27 -7.00
C ALA A 143 18.53 9.16 -6.30
N PHE A 144 19.09 7.96 -6.28
CA PHE A 144 18.50 6.78 -5.64
C PHE A 144 19.40 6.30 -4.49
N ASP A 145 18.77 5.85 -3.42
CA ASP A 145 19.46 5.25 -2.27
C ASP A 145 19.30 3.72 -2.21
N ALA A 146 19.89 3.11 -1.19
CA ALA A 146 19.88 1.65 -1.04
C ALA A 146 18.50 1.08 -0.68
N ASP A 147 17.62 1.89 -0.08
CA ASP A 147 16.28 1.46 0.35
C ASP A 147 15.24 1.60 -0.76
N ASP A 148 15.53 2.38 -1.79
CA ASP A 148 14.60 2.59 -2.91
C ASP A 148 14.28 1.29 -3.65
N MET A 149 13.01 1.08 -3.93
CA MET A 149 12.56 0.02 -4.83
C MET A 149 12.72 0.52 -6.28
N LYS A 150 13.93 0.36 -6.80
CA LYS A 150 14.34 0.85 -8.11
C LYS A 150 13.61 0.11 -9.24
N VAL A 151 13.33 0.81 -10.33
CA VAL A 151 12.71 0.23 -11.53
C VAL A 151 13.44 0.62 -12.79
N MET A 152 13.50 -0.32 -13.75
CA MET A 152 13.93 -0.10 -15.11
C MET A 152 12.72 -0.16 -16.05
N LEU A 153 12.71 0.70 -17.07
CA LEU A 153 11.60 0.87 -17.99
C LEU A 153 12.05 0.69 -19.44
N ASP A 154 11.18 0.13 -20.26
CA ASP A 154 11.23 0.23 -21.71
C ASP A 154 9.97 0.97 -22.18
N GLY A 155 10.10 2.26 -22.44
CA GLY A 155 8.98 3.16 -22.63
C GLY A 155 8.07 3.20 -21.41
N PRO A 156 6.78 2.84 -21.52
CA PRO A 156 5.88 2.75 -20.38
C PRO A 156 5.92 1.39 -19.65
N ARG A 157 6.66 0.41 -20.17
CA ARG A 157 6.72 -0.95 -19.64
C ARG A 157 7.79 -1.07 -18.58
N LEU A 158 7.40 -1.56 -17.39
CA LEU A 158 8.34 -1.96 -16.35
C LEU A 158 9.01 -3.28 -16.75
N THR A 159 10.34 -3.31 -16.81
CA THR A 159 11.15 -4.48 -17.19
C THR A 159 11.80 -5.14 -15.99
N GLU A 160 12.27 -4.34 -15.03
CA GLU A 160 12.88 -4.87 -13.79
C GLU A 160 12.51 -4.02 -12.60
N VAL A 161 12.44 -4.66 -11.42
CA VAL A 161 12.22 -4.00 -10.13
C VAL A 161 13.09 -4.65 -9.06
N GLY A 162 13.79 -3.84 -8.28
CA GLY A 162 14.65 -4.36 -7.21
C GLY A 162 15.46 -3.30 -6.51
N LYS A 163 15.78 -3.54 -5.23
CA LYS A 163 16.63 -2.63 -4.44
C LYS A 163 18.09 -2.64 -4.88
N THR A 164 18.55 -3.76 -5.43
CA THR A 164 19.96 -4.01 -5.81
C THR A 164 20.29 -3.62 -7.23
N LEU A 165 19.34 -3.05 -7.98
CA LEU A 165 19.61 -2.57 -9.34
C LEU A 165 20.67 -1.46 -9.31
N PRO A 166 21.62 -1.46 -10.28
CA PRO A 166 22.66 -0.44 -10.39
C PRO A 166 22.03 0.93 -10.62
N VAL A 167 22.44 1.92 -9.83
CA VAL A 167 21.81 3.27 -9.82
C VAL A 167 21.97 4.04 -11.14
N ASP A 168 22.97 3.70 -11.93
CA ASP A 168 23.25 4.28 -13.27
C ASP A 168 22.34 3.75 -14.37
N THR A 169 21.59 2.68 -14.12
CA THR A 169 20.66 2.07 -15.08
C THR A 169 19.18 2.24 -14.72
N VAL A 170 18.89 2.93 -13.63
CA VAL A 170 17.54 3.04 -13.06
C VAL A 170 16.81 4.26 -13.60
N ASP A 171 15.55 4.09 -13.98
CA ASP A 171 14.69 5.15 -14.51
C ASP A 171 13.84 5.86 -13.45
N ALA A 172 13.43 5.12 -12.40
CA ALA A 172 12.54 5.61 -11.36
C ALA A 172 12.57 4.72 -10.10
N GLU A 173 11.78 5.06 -9.10
CA GLU A 173 11.46 4.20 -7.96
C GLU A 173 9.98 3.84 -7.94
N ALA A 174 9.63 2.63 -7.50
CA ALA A 174 8.26 2.26 -7.18
C ALA A 174 7.89 2.84 -5.81
N ILE A 175 6.81 3.60 -5.75
CA ILE A 175 6.39 4.33 -4.54
C ILE A 175 5.37 3.58 -3.69
N GLY A 176 5.26 2.25 -3.86
CA GLY A 176 4.44 1.40 -3.02
C GLY A 176 2.94 1.41 -3.34
N PHE A 177 2.56 1.75 -4.58
CA PHE A 177 1.22 1.55 -5.13
C PHE A 177 1.29 0.61 -6.32
N TYR A 178 0.53 -0.47 -6.24
CA TYR A 178 0.42 -1.49 -7.27
C TYR A 178 -1.05 -1.72 -7.57
N ILE A 179 -1.41 -1.72 -8.85
CA ILE A 179 -2.79 -1.86 -9.30
C ILE A 179 -2.87 -3.16 -10.09
N PHE A 180 -3.82 -4.00 -9.73
CA PHE A 180 -4.06 -5.29 -10.39
C PHE A 180 -5.48 -5.30 -10.96
N ARG A 181 -5.61 -5.71 -12.24
CA ARG A 181 -6.89 -5.78 -12.97
C ARG A 181 -7.00 -7.09 -13.73
N GLY A 182 -8.20 -7.66 -13.77
CA GLY A 182 -8.45 -8.89 -14.52
C GLY A 182 -7.61 -10.05 -14.02
N GLU A 183 -6.71 -10.54 -14.87
CA GLU A 183 -5.81 -11.66 -14.58
C GLU A 183 -4.39 -11.19 -14.15
N GLY A 184 -4.27 -9.95 -13.71
CA GLY A 184 -3.00 -9.34 -13.28
C GLY A 184 -2.37 -9.90 -12.01
#